data_2ea7915a14a52e6abb980d680a1bb50a
#
_entry.id   2ea7915a14a52e6abb980d680a1bb50a
#
_cell.length_a   1.000
_cell.length_b   1.000
_cell.length_c   1.000
_cell.angle_alpha   90.00
_cell.angle_beta   90.00
_cell.angle_gamma   90.00
#
_symmetry.space_group_name_H-M   'P 1'
#
loop_
_entity.id
_entity.type
_entity.pdbx_description
1 polymer ?
#
loop_
_entity_poly.entity_id
_entity_poly.type
_entity_poly.pdbx_seq_one_letter_code
_entity_poly.pdbx_strand_id
1 'polypeptide(L)'
;MLDVKIVGGNVVDGTGAARRRADVGIRDGRVVAIGDVDEAAARTIDAGGLVVAPGFIDIHTHYDAQAFWDPALTPSPLHGVTTVVGGNCGFTIAPLAASEADYLMRMLARVEGMPLESLEAGVPWDWQSFGEYLARLDGTLAVNAGFLVGHSALRRVAMGERSHEPATDDDIDAMRRTLGESLAAGGLGFSSSHAPTHNDGDGEPVPSRAATREELLALCDVVRGHPGTTLEFIPTVGPFSEEHIALMAAMSAAGARPLNWNVLVVGAGTDTYKEQLAASDRAAQQGGRVLALTVPAVMQLHLNFRSGFLFDALPGWGPTMALPDDEKLRALSDPDVRRRLRESAEADTGLFHAMLRWDRLEIAETFAPENERFAGRTVGDVAPELGVDPFDALLDIVITDNLRTVLRPPARGDDPESWRMRADTWRDPRVVVGASDAGAHLDMLATFSFSTSLLAASRAHDLVPLEEAVHLLTDVQARLYGIRDRGRLAEGGCADIVVFDEDRVAPGPVHTRHDLPAGAGRLYADAEGIEHVLVNGTEIVTGGELTGSRPGTLLRSGQDTETVEVAGVRTG
;
A
#
# COMPACT_ATOMS: atom_id res chain seq x y z
N MET A 1 -39.02 -1.71 7.00
CA MET A 1 -38.36 -0.40 7.13
C MET A 1 -36.88 -0.62 6.84
N LEU A 2 -36.28 0.20 5.97
CA LEU A 2 -34.85 0.18 5.69
C LEU A 2 -34.05 0.73 6.87
N ASP A 3 -32.81 0.30 7.03
CA ASP A 3 -31.87 0.92 7.97
C ASP A 3 -31.38 2.26 7.42
N VAL A 4 -30.92 2.23 6.15
CA VAL A 4 -30.45 3.41 5.44
C VAL A 4 -31.08 3.48 4.05
N LYS A 5 -31.44 4.69 3.60
CA LYS A 5 -31.81 4.99 2.23
C LYS A 5 -30.96 6.14 1.71
N ILE A 6 -30.28 5.94 0.58
CA ILE A 6 -29.55 6.98 -0.14
C ILE A 6 -30.44 7.43 -1.31
N VAL A 7 -30.78 8.71 -1.39
CA VAL A 7 -31.78 9.22 -2.34
C VAL A 7 -31.18 10.13 -3.40
N GLY A 8 -31.67 9.98 -4.64
CA GLY A 8 -31.45 10.92 -5.75
C GLY A 8 -30.03 10.93 -6.31
N GLY A 9 -29.19 9.94 -5.98
CA GLY A 9 -27.81 9.88 -6.41
C GLY A 9 -27.60 9.42 -7.86
N ASN A 10 -26.46 9.76 -8.44
CA ASN A 10 -25.97 9.20 -9.70
C ASN A 10 -25.26 7.87 -9.39
N VAL A 11 -25.96 6.77 -9.54
CA VAL A 11 -25.45 5.44 -9.21
C VAL A 11 -24.48 4.95 -10.30
N VAL A 12 -23.22 4.71 -9.91
CA VAL A 12 -22.18 4.04 -10.68
C VAL A 12 -21.94 2.68 -10.03
N ASP A 13 -22.33 1.60 -10.69
CA ASP A 13 -22.46 0.29 -10.03
C ASP A 13 -21.15 -0.54 -9.93
N GLY A 14 -20.02 0.01 -10.39
CA GLY A 14 -18.71 -0.66 -10.38
C GLY A 14 -18.47 -1.60 -11.56
N THR A 15 -19.42 -1.82 -12.45
CA THR A 15 -19.25 -2.71 -13.63
C THR A 15 -18.62 -2.03 -14.85
N GLY A 16 -18.46 -0.70 -14.81
CA GLY A 16 -18.11 0.12 -15.98
C GLY A 16 -19.33 0.50 -16.84
N ALA A 17 -20.54 0.08 -16.46
CA ALA A 17 -21.77 0.49 -17.13
C ALA A 17 -22.10 1.97 -16.87
N ALA A 18 -22.82 2.59 -17.82
CA ALA A 18 -23.23 3.98 -17.70
C ALA A 18 -24.05 4.23 -16.42
N ARG A 19 -23.75 5.32 -15.73
CA ARG A 19 -24.45 5.75 -14.52
C ARG A 19 -25.94 5.97 -14.75
N ARG A 20 -26.72 5.82 -13.69
CA ARG A 20 -28.16 6.14 -13.69
C ARG A 20 -28.57 6.83 -12.40
N ARG A 21 -29.53 7.72 -12.45
CA ARG A 21 -30.12 8.28 -11.24
C ARG A 21 -31.02 7.25 -10.57
N ALA A 22 -30.77 6.96 -9.30
CA ALA A 22 -31.54 6.00 -8.53
C ALA A 22 -31.38 6.25 -7.03
N ASP A 23 -32.30 5.70 -6.25
CA ASP A 23 -32.16 5.53 -4.81
C ASP A 23 -31.52 4.17 -4.52
N VAL A 24 -30.88 4.04 -3.34
CA VAL A 24 -30.33 2.78 -2.83
C VAL A 24 -30.91 2.52 -1.46
N GLY A 25 -31.61 1.38 -1.29
CA GLY A 25 -32.16 0.89 -0.03
C GLY A 25 -31.27 -0.14 0.61
N ILE A 26 -30.97 0.04 1.91
CA ILE A 26 -30.08 -0.82 2.69
C ILE A 26 -30.82 -1.40 3.89
N ARG A 27 -30.64 -2.70 4.15
CA ARG A 27 -31.16 -3.41 5.31
C ARG A 27 -30.20 -4.52 5.71
N ASP A 28 -29.95 -4.67 7.02
CA ASP A 28 -29.07 -5.69 7.59
C ASP A 28 -27.69 -5.73 6.91
N GLY A 29 -27.10 -4.55 6.62
CA GLY A 29 -25.81 -4.42 6.01
C GLY A 29 -25.76 -4.75 4.51
N ARG A 30 -26.89 -5.01 3.85
CA ARG A 30 -26.98 -5.34 2.43
C ARG A 30 -27.83 -4.37 1.64
N VAL A 31 -27.47 -4.20 0.37
CA VAL A 31 -28.29 -3.49 -0.61
C VAL A 31 -29.50 -4.36 -0.94
N VAL A 32 -30.72 -3.85 -0.68
CA VAL A 32 -31.96 -4.59 -0.92
C VAL A 32 -32.80 -4.03 -2.07
N ALA A 33 -32.52 -2.81 -2.50
CA ALA A 33 -33.19 -2.18 -3.64
C ALA A 33 -32.31 -1.12 -4.29
N ILE A 34 -32.35 -1.01 -5.63
CA ILE A 34 -31.75 0.06 -6.43
C ILE A 34 -32.73 0.52 -7.50
N GLY A 35 -33.24 1.75 -7.39
CA GLY A 35 -34.23 2.31 -8.30
C GLY A 35 -35.09 3.35 -7.60
N ASP A 36 -36.39 3.34 -7.87
CA ASP A 36 -37.35 4.15 -7.11
C ASP A 36 -37.67 3.40 -5.81
N VAL A 37 -37.26 3.94 -4.66
CA VAL A 37 -37.41 3.29 -3.35
C VAL A 37 -38.38 4.09 -2.48
N ASP A 38 -39.64 3.64 -2.41
CA ASP A 38 -40.70 4.28 -1.60
C ASP A 38 -40.67 3.90 -0.13
N GLU A 39 -39.95 2.80 0.22
CA GLU A 39 -39.90 2.30 1.59
C GLU A 39 -39.26 3.32 2.54
N ALA A 40 -39.85 3.51 3.72
CA ALA A 40 -39.30 4.36 4.76
C ALA A 40 -38.02 3.78 5.37
N ALA A 41 -37.08 4.65 5.74
CA ALA A 41 -35.80 4.30 6.34
C ALA A 41 -35.61 4.96 7.70
N ALA A 42 -34.83 4.33 8.58
CA ALA A 42 -34.42 4.92 9.85
C ALA A 42 -33.45 6.12 9.61
N ARG A 43 -32.59 6.02 8.61
CA ARG A 43 -31.65 7.06 8.17
C ARG A 43 -31.86 7.34 6.69
N THR A 44 -31.89 8.60 6.27
CA THR A 44 -31.88 9.00 4.86
C THR A 44 -30.67 9.88 4.59
N ILE A 45 -29.93 9.55 3.52
CA ILE A 45 -28.80 10.32 2.99
C ILE A 45 -29.23 10.93 1.67
N ASP A 46 -29.18 12.26 1.56
CA ASP A 46 -29.44 12.96 0.30
C ASP A 46 -28.17 12.99 -0.55
N ALA A 47 -28.19 12.27 -1.67
CA ALA A 47 -27.12 12.23 -2.64
C ALA A 47 -27.45 12.99 -3.93
N GLY A 48 -28.38 13.94 -3.86
CA GLY A 48 -28.77 14.77 -5.00
C GLY A 48 -27.56 15.51 -5.60
N GLY A 49 -27.20 15.17 -6.86
CA GLY A 49 -26.03 15.71 -7.54
C GLY A 49 -24.71 14.95 -7.28
N LEU A 50 -24.69 14.06 -6.29
CA LEU A 50 -23.51 13.27 -5.94
C LEU A 50 -23.49 11.91 -6.68
N VAL A 51 -22.30 11.30 -6.71
CA VAL A 51 -22.08 9.93 -7.16
C VAL A 51 -22.26 8.98 -5.99
N VAL A 52 -22.98 7.87 -6.25
CA VAL A 52 -23.09 6.75 -5.32
C VAL A 52 -22.44 5.53 -5.96
N ALA A 53 -21.35 5.06 -5.41
CA ALA A 53 -20.54 3.98 -5.97
C ALA A 53 -20.23 2.91 -4.93
N PRO A 54 -19.80 1.69 -5.33
CA PRO A 54 -19.22 0.74 -4.40
C PRO A 54 -18.03 1.37 -3.70
N GLY A 55 -17.83 1.05 -2.43
CA GLY A 55 -16.62 1.43 -1.71
C GLY A 55 -15.36 0.89 -2.38
N PHE A 56 -14.30 1.69 -2.38
CA PHE A 56 -13.05 1.34 -3.04
C PHE A 56 -12.34 0.21 -2.29
N ILE A 57 -11.58 -0.58 -3.04
CA ILE A 57 -10.84 -1.73 -2.52
C ILE A 57 -9.35 -1.48 -2.73
N ASP A 58 -8.56 -1.73 -1.70
CA ASP A 58 -7.11 -1.60 -1.71
C ASP A 58 -6.47 -2.94 -1.37
N ILE A 59 -5.85 -3.56 -2.36
CA ILE A 59 -5.35 -4.93 -2.29
C ILE A 59 -3.87 -5.03 -1.94
N HIS A 60 -3.20 -3.89 -1.69
CA HIS A 60 -1.79 -3.91 -1.30
C HIS A 60 -1.52 -2.87 -0.22
N THR A 61 -1.61 -3.29 1.04
CA THR A 61 -1.42 -2.46 2.22
C THR A 61 -0.54 -3.15 3.26
N HIS A 62 -0.05 -2.38 4.24
CA HIS A 62 0.76 -2.82 5.37
C HIS A 62 0.13 -2.38 6.71
N TYR A 63 -1.17 -2.53 6.82
CA TYR A 63 -1.93 -2.14 8.00
C TYR A 63 -1.91 -3.17 9.15
N ASP A 64 -1.13 -4.23 9.04
CA ASP A 64 -1.06 -5.34 9.99
C ASP A 64 -0.87 -4.88 11.44
N ALA A 65 0.07 -3.97 11.66
CA ALA A 65 0.36 -3.39 12.97
C ALA A 65 -0.60 -2.23 13.30
N GLN A 66 -0.88 -1.35 12.32
CA GLN A 66 -1.72 -0.17 12.53
C GLN A 66 -3.13 -0.54 13.00
N ALA A 67 -3.67 -1.69 12.61
CA ALA A 67 -4.99 -2.17 13.01
C ALA A 67 -5.20 -2.24 14.55
N PHE A 68 -4.13 -2.31 15.33
CA PHE A 68 -4.20 -2.35 16.79
C PHE A 68 -4.38 -0.97 17.42
N TRP A 69 -3.81 0.09 16.87
CA TRP A 69 -3.91 1.44 17.42
C TRP A 69 -4.85 2.36 16.65
N ASP A 70 -5.10 2.04 15.38
CA ASP A 70 -6.03 2.78 14.53
C ASP A 70 -6.98 1.81 13.80
N PRO A 71 -8.05 1.36 14.46
CA PRO A 71 -9.01 0.42 13.86
C PRO A 71 -9.74 0.94 12.62
N ALA A 72 -9.68 2.25 12.36
CA ALA A 72 -10.22 2.82 11.13
C ALA A 72 -9.26 2.64 9.94
N LEU A 73 -7.98 2.34 10.18
CA LEU A 73 -6.94 2.23 9.16
C LEU A 73 -6.80 3.52 8.34
N THR A 74 -6.73 4.64 9.07
CA THR A 74 -6.63 5.95 8.42
C THR A 74 -5.26 6.16 7.72
N PRO A 75 -5.26 6.94 6.64
CA PRO A 75 -6.37 7.74 6.11
C PRO A 75 -7.21 7.06 5.01
N SER A 76 -6.99 5.79 4.67
CA SER A 76 -7.65 5.09 3.55
C SER A 76 -9.19 5.26 3.50
N PRO A 77 -9.97 5.13 4.61
CA PRO A 77 -11.41 5.31 4.54
C PRO A 77 -11.84 6.74 4.22
N LEU A 78 -11.03 7.75 4.56
CA LEU A 78 -11.31 9.13 4.19
C LEU A 78 -11.24 9.34 2.68
N HIS A 79 -10.47 8.50 1.96
CA HIS A 79 -10.39 8.45 0.52
C HIS A 79 -11.39 7.47 -0.13
N GLY A 80 -12.40 7.00 0.62
CA GLY A 80 -13.47 6.13 0.13
C GLY A 80 -13.16 4.64 0.12
N VAL A 81 -12.03 4.21 0.70
CA VAL A 81 -11.67 2.78 0.80
C VAL A 81 -12.50 2.12 1.89
N THR A 82 -13.15 1.01 1.57
CA THR A 82 -13.99 0.23 2.48
C THR A 82 -13.44 -1.17 2.75
N THR A 83 -12.49 -1.62 1.92
CA THR A 83 -11.88 -2.94 2.04
C THR A 83 -10.39 -2.86 1.75
N VAL A 84 -9.56 -3.47 2.62
CA VAL A 84 -8.11 -3.53 2.47
C VAL A 84 -7.59 -4.95 2.56
N VAL A 85 -6.45 -5.21 1.91
CA VAL A 85 -5.69 -6.45 2.07
C VAL A 85 -4.29 -6.13 2.56
N GLY A 86 -3.95 -6.60 3.76
CA GLY A 86 -2.63 -6.50 4.37
C GLY A 86 -1.79 -7.76 4.23
N GLY A 87 -0.60 -7.75 4.81
CA GLY A 87 0.32 -8.89 4.78
C GLY A 87 1.06 -9.06 3.47
N ASN A 88 1.24 -7.99 2.72
CA ASN A 88 1.94 -8.00 1.43
C ASN A 88 3.46 -8.10 1.59
N CYS A 89 4.19 -8.25 0.49
CA CYS A 89 5.66 -8.25 0.39
C CYS A 89 6.36 -9.34 1.23
N GLY A 90 5.62 -10.29 1.77
CA GLY A 90 6.15 -11.27 2.71
C GLY A 90 6.35 -10.75 4.13
N PHE A 91 5.80 -9.57 4.45
CA PHE A 91 5.94 -8.92 5.75
C PHE A 91 4.61 -8.93 6.50
N THR A 92 4.58 -9.70 7.57
CA THR A 92 3.44 -9.78 8.49
C THR A 92 3.95 -9.88 9.92
N ILE A 93 3.08 -9.57 10.87
CA ILE A 93 3.36 -9.72 12.31
C ILE A 93 2.83 -11.04 12.89
N ALA A 94 2.32 -11.91 12.01
CA ALA A 94 1.83 -13.25 12.35
C ALA A 94 2.10 -14.23 11.18
N PRO A 95 2.37 -15.51 11.47
CA PRO A 95 2.53 -16.11 12.81
C PRO A 95 3.76 -15.59 13.54
N LEU A 96 3.84 -15.78 14.87
CA LEU A 96 4.87 -15.21 15.72
C LEU A 96 5.37 -16.23 16.74
N ALA A 97 6.68 -16.46 16.82
CA ALA A 97 7.28 -17.02 18.01
C ALA A 97 7.61 -15.88 18.99
N ALA A 98 7.33 -16.06 20.26
CA ALA A 98 7.49 -14.99 21.26
C ALA A 98 8.92 -14.39 21.31
N SER A 99 9.94 -15.20 21.02
CA SER A 99 11.35 -14.75 20.91
C SER A 99 11.62 -13.85 19.70
N GLU A 100 10.74 -13.84 18.71
CA GLU A 100 10.96 -13.20 17.42
C GLU A 100 10.27 -11.83 17.29
N ALA A 101 9.51 -11.39 18.29
CA ALA A 101 8.77 -10.13 18.25
C ALA A 101 9.71 -8.93 18.03
N ASP A 102 10.83 -8.85 18.75
CA ASP A 102 11.82 -7.79 18.59
C ASP A 102 12.39 -7.75 17.17
N TYR A 103 12.71 -8.92 16.60
CA TYR A 103 13.21 -9.01 15.24
C TYR A 103 12.18 -8.48 14.23
N LEU A 104 10.89 -8.91 14.33
CA LEU A 104 9.85 -8.47 13.43
C LEU A 104 9.57 -6.96 13.55
N MET A 105 9.59 -6.41 14.78
CA MET A 105 9.47 -4.96 14.97
C MET A 105 10.58 -4.19 14.26
N ARG A 106 11.84 -4.57 14.47
CA ARG A 106 12.99 -3.91 13.83
C ARG A 106 13.01 -4.11 12.31
N MET A 107 12.58 -5.28 11.82
CA MET A 107 12.42 -5.54 10.39
C MET A 107 11.39 -4.60 9.77
N LEU A 108 10.18 -4.50 10.36
CA LEU A 108 9.12 -3.60 9.86
C LEU A 108 9.52 -2.13 9.98
N ALA A 109 10.19 -1.75 11.05
CA ALA A 109 10.69 -0.39 11.20
C ALA A 109 11.65 -0.02 10.05
N ARG A 110 12.47 -0.96 9.62
CA ARG A 110 13.45 -0.73 8.56
C ARG A 110 12.85 -0.85 7.16
N VAL A 111 12.09 -1.92 6.87
CA VAL A 111 11.63 -2.23 5.52
C VAL A 111 10.38 -1.43 5.14
N GLU A 112 9.50 -1.15 6.12
CA GLU A 112 8.24 -0.45 5.90
C GLU A 112 8.26 1.01 6.43
N GLY A 113 9.38 1.46 7.01
CA GLY A 113 9.47 2.81 7.55
C GLY A 113 8.49 3.09 8.69
N MET A 114 8.08 2.06 9.44
CA MET A 114 7.23 2.21 10.62
C MET A 114 8.07 2.63 11.81
N PRO A 115 7.74 3.71 12.54
CA PRO A 115 8.50 4.10 13.74
C PRO A 115 8.53 2.96 14.77
N LEU A 116 9.74 2.55 15.19
CA LEU A 116 9.92 1.43 16.14
C LEU A 116 9.18 1.68 17.45
N GLU A 117 9.25 2.92 17.96
CA GLU A 117 8.53 3.34 19.15
C GLU A 117 7.02 3.20 19.05
N SER A 118 6.47 3.31 17.82
CA SER A 118 5.04 3.11 17.57
C SER A 118 4.66 1.64 17.58
N LEU A 119 5.52 0.77 17.04
CA LEU A 119 5.34 -0.68 17.08
C LEU A 119 5.42 -1.23 18.51
N GLU A 120 6.38 -0.74 19.32
CA GLU A 120 6.54 -1.11 20.71
C GLU A 120 5.35 -0.67 21.57
N ALA A 121 4.85 0.56 21.38
CA ALA A 121 3.79 1.12 22.20
C ALA A 121 2.38 0.72 21.73
N GLY A 122 2.18 0.48 20.44
CA GLY A 122 0.87 0.33 19.82
C GLY A 122 0.41 -1.11 19.61
N VAL A 123 1.33 -2.08 19.60
CA VAL A 123 1.01 -3.48 19.28
C VAL A 123 1.24 -4.37 20.51
N PRO A 124 0.27 -5.23 20.90
CA PRO A 124 0.40 -6.05 22.12
C PRO A 124 1.34 -7.25 22.00
N TRP A 125 1.67 -7.72 20.79
CA TRP A 125 2.57 -8.85 20.50
C TRP A 125 2.29 -10.12 21.32
N ASP A 126 1.00 -10.45 21.57
CA ASP A 126 0.56 -11.48 22.51
C ASP A 126 -0.15 -12.68 21.85
N TRP A 127 0.07 -12.90 20.57
CA TRP A 127 -0.36 -14.07 19.80
C TRP A 127 0.83 -14.92 19.38
N GLN A 128 0.56 -16.17 18.97
CA GLN A 128 1.56 -17.06 18.38
C GLN A 128 1.12 -17.53 16.98
N SER A 129 -0.12 -17.95 16.84
CA SER A 129 -0.66 -18.38 15.56
C SER A 129 -1.28 -17.21 14.77
N PHE A 130 -1.39 -17.40 13.46
CA PHE A 130 -2.13 -16.46 12.60
C PHE A 130 -3.61 -16.36 12.99
N GLY A 131 -4.21 -17.47 13.44
CA GLY A 131 -5.59 -17.49 13.93
C GLY A 131 -5.79 -16.63 15.18
N GLU A 132 -4.84 -16.63 16.13
CA GLU A 132 -4.89 -15.77 17.31
C GLU A 132 -4.77 -14.30 16.94
N TYR A 133 -3.89 -13.96 16.00
CA TYR A 133 -3.78 -12.60 15.45
C TYR A 133 -5.10 -12.15 14.84
N LEU A 134 -5.70 -12.95 13.96
CA LEU A 134 -7.00 -12.65 13.37
C LEU A 134 -8.10 -12.47 14.43
N ALA A 135 -8.10 -13.29 15.48
CA ALA A 135 -9.07 -13.19 16.57
C ALA A 135 -8.94 -11.89 17.39
N ARG A 136 -7.75 -11.26 17.42
CA ARG A 136 -7.56 -9.94 18.04
C ARG A 136 -8.20 -8.81 17.24
N LEU A 137 -8.32 -8.96 15.92
CA LEU A 137 -8.87 -7.95 15.03
C LEU A 137 -10.36 -8.12 14.76
N ASP A 138 -10.90 -9.32 14.97
CA ASP A 138 -12.31 -9.62 14.67
C ASP A 138 -13.27 -8.76 15.48
N GLY A 139 -14.18 -8.07 14.78
CA GLY A 139 -15.16 -7.15 15.39
C GLY A 139 -14.58 -5.82 15.88
N THR A 140 -13.32 -5.49 15.57
CA THR A 140 -12.69 -4.23 16.03
C THR A 140 -12.54 -3.18 14.93
N LEU A 141 -12.63 -3.56 13.66
CA LEU A 141 -12.26 -2.73 12.52
C LEU A 141 -13.42 -1.88 12.00
N ALA A 142 -13.13 -0.69 11.51
CA ALA A 142 -14.11 0.16 10.81
C ALA A 142 -14.29 -0.25 9.34
N VAL A 143 -13.21 -0.65 8.66
CA VAL A 143 -13.22 -1.15 7.29
C VAL A 143 -13.13 -2.67 7.25
N ASN A 144 -13.53 -3.28 6.12
CA ASN A 144 -13.27 -4.71 5.92
C ASN A 144 -11.78 -4.90 5.69
N ALA A 145 -11.19 -5.91 6.32
CA ALA A 145 -9.77 -6.22 6.13
C ALA A 145 -9.53 -7.72 6.05
N GLY A 146 -8.58 -8.12 5.22
CA GLY A 146 -8.07 -9.47 5.18
C GLY A 146 -6.56 -9.45 5.06
N PHE A 147 -5.89 -10.55 5.43
CA PHE A 147 -4.43 -10.57 5.51
C PHE A 147 -3.85 -11.80 4.82
N LEU A 148 -2.78 -11.58 4.06
CA LEU A 148 -1.92 -12.63 3.53
C LEU A 148 -1.00 -13.15 4.64
N VAL A 149 -0.42 -14.32 4.45
CA VAL A 149 0.58 -14.89 5.36
C VAL A 149 1.97 -14.61 4.79
N GLY A 150 2.77 -13.84 5.50
CA GLY A 150 4.07 -13.37 5.05
C GLY A 150 5.17 -14.40 5.24
N HIS A 151 6.00 -14.56 4.22
CA HIS A 151 7.08 -15.54 4.16
C HIS A 151 8.17 -15.32 5.23
N SER A 152 8.56 -14.07 5.47
CA SER A 152 9.59 -13.75 6.46
C SER A 152 9.18 -14.18 7.87
N ALA A 153 7.92 -14.01 8.25
CA ALA A 153 7.39 -14.49 9.53
C ALA A 153 7.38 -16.04 9.61
N LEU A 154 7.01 -16.72 8.53
CA LEU A 154 7.05 -18.21 8.47
C LEU A 154 8.47 -18.73 8.67
N ARG A 155 9.45 -18.13 8.00
CA ARG A 155 10.87 -18.51 8.15
C ARG A 155 11.39 -18.27 9.56
N ARG A 156 11.04 -17.13 10.19
CA ARG A 156 11.41 -16.82 11.58
C ARG A 156 10.82 -17.84 12.55
N VAL A 157 9.57 -18.21 12.40
CA VAL A 157 8.92 -19.23 13.25
C VAL A 157 9.54 -20.62 13.08
N ALA A 158 9.88 -21.01 11.84
CA ALA A 158 10.42 -22.34 11.54
C ALA A 158 11.92 -22.47 11.85
N MET A 159 12.71 -21.42 11.64
CA MET A 159 14.18 -21.47 11.62
C MET A 159 14.85 -20.57 12.66
N GLY A 160 14.12 -19.62 13.28
CA GLY A 160 14.69 -18.67 14.22
C GLY A 160 15.83 -17.85 13.60
N GLU A 161 16.98 -17.77 14.29
CA GLU A 161 18.17 -17.04 13.84
C GLU A 161 18.74 -17.55 12.49
N ARG A 162 18.47 -18.82 12.13
CA ARG A 162 18.90 -19.39 10.83
C ARG A 162 18.03 -18.94 9.65
N SER A 163 17.05 -18.10 9.84
CA SER A 163 16.10 -17.68 8.81
C SER A 163 16.73 -16.99 7.59
N HIS A 164 17.98 -16.57 7.68
CA HIS A 164 18.79 -16.00 6.58
C HIS A 164 19.59 -17.06 5.82
N GLU A 165 19.52 -18.31 6.23
CA GLU A 165 20.20 -19.44 5.57
C GLU A 165 19.23 -20.17 4.64
N PRO A 166 19.71 -20.93 3.64
CA PRO A 166 18.86 -21.85 2.89
C PRO A 166 18.13 -22.82 3.82
N ALA A 167 16.82 -23.00 3.62
CA ALA A 167 16.03 -23.92 4.42
C ALA A 167 16.35 -25.38 4.09
N THR A 168 16.36 -26.22 5.13
CA THR A 168 16.39 -27.69 4.97
C THR A 168 15.00 -28.22 4.62
N ASP A 169 14.88 -29.48 4.23
CA ASP A 169 13.58 -30.14 3.98
C ASP A 169 12.69 -30.11 5.23
N ASP A 170 13.27 -30.29 6.42
CA ASP A 170 12.54 -30.23 7.68
C ASP A 170 12.02 -28.80 7.98
N ASP A 171 12.81 -27.77 7.66
CA ASP A 171 12.41 -26.36 7.80
C ASP A 171 11.26 -26.04 6.82
N ILE A 172 11.36 -26.50 5.56
CA ILE A 172 10.31 -26.34 4.55
C ILE A 172 9.01 -27.04 5.01
N ASP A 173 9.10 -28.24 5.53
CA ASP A 173 7.93 -28.97 6.05
C ASP A 173 7.32 -28.27 7.28
N ALA A 174 8.14 -27.64 8.13
CA ALA A 174 7.64 -26.81 9.24
C ALA A 174 6.89 -25.58 8.71
N MET A 175 7.46 -24.85 7.74
CA MET A 175 6.79 -23.70 7.10
C MET A 175 5.49 -24.11 6.40
N ARG A 176 5.46 -25.25 5.69
CA ARG A 176 4.24 -25.77 5.03
C ARG A 176 3.12 -26.03 6.03
N ARG A 177 3.43 -26.62 7.20
CA ARG A 177 2.43 -26.86 8.27
C ARG A 177 1.89 -25.53 8.81
N THR A 178 2.77 -24.62 9.18
CA THR A 178 2.39 -23.31 9.72
C THR A 178 1.58 -22.48 8.73
N LEU A 179 1.97 -22.49 7.45
CA LEU A 179 1.18 -21.85 6.38
C LEU A 179 -0.19 -22.49 6.24
N GLY A 180 -0.27 -23.84 6.20
CA GLY A 180 -1.55 -24.55 6.09
C GLY A 180 -2.50 -24.24 7.25
N GLU A 181 -1.99 -24.20 8.49
CA GLU A 181 -2.74 -23.79 9.68
C GLU A 181 -3.22 -22.33 9.60
N SER A 182 -2.36 -21.42 9.10
CA SER A 182 -2.67 -20.02 8.92
C SER A 182 -3.77 -19.78 7.88
N LEU A 183 -3.70 -20.50 6.74
CA LEU A 183 -4.72 -20.44 5.70
C LEU A 183 -6.05 -21.08 6.16
N ALA A 184 -6.00 -22.18 6.91
CA ALA A 184 -7.18 -22.79 7.52
C ALA A 184 -7.86 -21.86 8.55
N ALA A 185 -7.11 -21.00 9.22
CA ALA A 185 -7.64 -19.98 10.13
C ALA A 185 -8.27 -18.79 9.39
N GLY A 186 -8.07 -18.65 8.07
CA GLY A 186 -8.68 -17.61 7.24
C GLY A 186 -7.70 -16.68 6.53
N GLY A 187 -6.40 -16.98 6.54
CA GLY A 187 -5.42 -16.21 5.77
C GLY A 187 -5.78 -16.17 4.29
N LEU A 188 -5.71 -14.98 3.65
CA LEU A 188 -6.15 -14.78 2.27
C LEU A 188 -5.18 -15.34 1.21
N GLY A 189 -4.02 -15.83 1.63
CA GLY A 189 -3.03 -16.38 0.73
C GLY A 189 -1.62 -16.26 1.28
N PHE A 190 -0.64 -16.29 0.39
CA PHE A 190 0.78 -16.26 0.72
C PHE A 190 1.47 -15.11 -0.01
N SER A 191 2.32 -14.39 0.71
CA SER A 191 3.13 -13.29 0.16
C SER A 191 4.62 -13.51 0.39
N SER A 192 5.47 -13.06 -0.56
CA SER A 192 6.93 -13.16 -0.43
C SER A 192 7.65 -12.08 -1.23
N SER A 193 8.94 -11.86 -0.93
CA SER A 193 9.78 -10.89 -1.62
C SER A 193 11.21 -11.39 -1.81
N HIS A 194 11.75 -11.13 -2.99
CA HIS A 194 13.17 -11.22 -3.33
C HIS A 194 13.77 -9.86 -3.69
N ALA A 195 13.03 -8.76 -3.45
CA ALA A 195 13.50 -7.42 -3.79
C ALA A 195 14.82 -7.08 -3.07
N PRO A 196 15.85 -6.66 -3.79
CA PRO A 196 17.19 -6.39 -3.23
C PRO A 196 17.20 -5.20 -2.25
N THR A 197 16.16 -4.36 -2.27
CA THR A 197 15.98 -3.22 -1.35
C THR A 197 15.42 -3.63 0.00
N HIS A 198 14.87 -4.84 0.12
CA HIS A 198 14.29 -5.31 1.38
C HIS A 198 15.36 -5.90 2.28
N ASN A 199 15.80 -5.10 3.24
CA ASN A 199 16.76 -5.46 4.28
C ASN A 199 16.13 -5.28 5.65
N ASP A 200 16.55 -6.10 6.61
CA ASP A 200 16.04 -6.06 7.99
C ASP A 200 16.67 -4.96 8.84
N GLY A 201 16.34 -4.92 10.14
CA GLY A 201 16.82 -3.93 11.08
C GLY A 201 18.33 -3.91 11.27
N ASP A 202 19.02 -5.00 10.96
CA ASP A 202 20.48 -5.13 11.04
C ASP A 202 21.17 -4.84 9.69
N GLY A 203 20.38 -4.55 8.64
CA GLY A 203 20.86 -4.27 7.28
C GLY A 203 21.11 -5.52 6.43
N GLU A 204 20.80 -6.71 6.96
CA GLU A 204 20.89 -7.97 6.24
C GLU A 204 19.65 -8.18 5.36
N PRO A 205 19.75 -8.97 4.28
CA PRO A 205 18.58 -9.31 3.48
C PRO A 205 17.46 -9.90 4.33
N VAL A 206 16.20 -9.47 4.16
CA VAL A 206 15.07 -10.07 4.90
C VAL A 206 14.98 -11.59 4.68
N PRO A 207 14.45 -12.37 5.65
CA PRO A 207 14.46 -13.85 5.61
C PRO A 207 13.94 -14.45 4.30
N SER A 208 12.90 -13.90 3.69
CA SER A 208 12.32 -14.39 2.44
C SER A 208 13.31 -14.36 1.25
N ARG A 209 14.32 -13.48 1.27
CA ARG A 209 15.33 -13.38 0.21
C ARG A 209 16.32 -14.56 0.17
N ALA A 210 16.43 -15.32 1.26
CA ALA A 210 17.23 -16.55 1.32
C ALA A 210 16.48 -17.79 0.78
N ALA A 211 15.21 -17.64 0.42
CA ALA A 211 14.38 -18.75 -0.04
C ALA A 211 14.83 -19.27 -1.42
N THR A 212 14.90 -20.59 -1.54
CA THR A 212 15.12 -21.24 -2.82
C THR A 212 13.84 -21.31 -3.65
N ARG A 213 14.00 -21.60 -4.94
CA ARG A 213 12.86 -21.86 -5.83
C ARG A 213 12.00 -23.01 -5.31
N GLU A 214 12.62 -24.08 -4.84
CA GLU A 214 11.97 -25.28 -4.32
C GLU A 214 11.10 -24.96 -3.11
N GLU A 215 11.60 -24.15 -2.19
CA GLU A 215 10.87 -23.66 -1.02
C GLU A 215 9.63 -22.86 -1.44
N LEU A 216 9.79 -21.86 -2.30
CA LEU A 216 8.67 -21.05 -2.79
C LEU A 216 7.59 -21.89 -3.47
N LEU A 217 7.96 -22.85 -4.31
CA LEU A 217 6.99 -23.71 -4.98
C LEU A 217 6.29 -24.67 -3.99
N ALA A 218 7.00 -25.15 -2.98
CA ALA A 218 6.42 -26.01 -1.93
C ALA A 218 5.38 -25.25 -1.10
N LEU A 219 5.62 -23.97 -0.79
CA LEU A 219 4.66 -23.10 -0.10
C LEU A 219 3.48 -22.72 -0.99
N CYS A 220 3.70 -22.44 -2.27
CA CYS A 220 2.62 -22.22 -3.23
C CYS A 220 1.72 -23.46 -3.39
N ASP A 221 2.27 -24.67 -3.34
CA ASP A 221 1.47 -25.92 -3.39
C ASP A 221 0.54 -26.06 -2.17
N VAL A 222 0.94 -25.58 -0.99
CA VAL A 222 0.05 -25.49 0.18
C VAL A 222 -1.15 -24.59 -0.12
N VAL A 223 -0.92 -23.41 -0.73
CA VAL A 223 -1.99 -22.46 -1.10
C VAL A 223 -3.03 -23.11 -2.02
N ARG A 224 -2.60 -23.97 -2.95
CA ARG A 224 -3.50 -24.74 -3.84
C ARG A 224 -4.56 -25.53 -3.07
N GLY A 225 -4.21 -26.08 -1.91
CA GLY A 225 -5.08 -26.88 -1.06
C GLY A 225 -6.16 -26.09 -0.31
N HIS A 226 -6.07 -24.75 -0.29
CA HIS A 226 -6.97 -23.89 0.46
C HIS A 226 -7.84 -23.03 -0.48
N PRO A 227 -9.17 -23.12 -0.45
CA PRO A 227 -10.04 -22.36 -1.32
C PRO A 227 -10.04 -20.86 -0.98
N GLY A 228 -10.28 -20.01 -1.98
CA GLY A 228 -10.41 -18.56 -1.80
C GLY A 228 -9.09 -17.85 -1.50
N THR A 229 -7.95 -18.48 -1.75
CA THR A 229 -6.61 -17.94 -1.51
C THR A 229 -5.98 -17.35 -2.79
N THR A 230 -4.97 -16.52 -2.63
CA THR A 230 -4.21 -15.86 -3.71
C THR A 230 -2.71 -15.87 -3.43
N LEU A 231 -1.90 -15.37 -4.36
CA LEU A 231 -0.45 -15.22 -4.23
C LEU A 231 -0.02 -13.78 -4.52
N GLU A 232 0.96 -13.32 -3.77
CA GLU A 232 1.65 -12.05 -3.99
C GLU A 232 3.18 -12.28 -3.95
N PHE A 233 3.95 -11.62 -4.83
CA PHE A 233 5.39 -11.78 -4.86
C PHE A 233 6.10 -10.60 -5.50
N ILE A 234 7.12 -10.07 -4.83
CA ILE A 234 8.03 -9.08 -5.42
C ILE A 234 9.33 -9.76 -5.85
N PRO A 235 9.56 -9.94 -7.16
CA PRO A 235 10.79 -10.59 -7.63
C PRO A 235 12.03 -9.68 -7.52
N THR A 236 11.89 -8.40 -7.82
CA THR A 236 12.92 -7.37 -7.79
C THR A 236 12.31 -5.98 -8.00
N VAL A 237 13.10 -4.95 -7.77
CA VAL A 237 12.79 -3.57 -8.18
C VAL A 237 13.54 -3.29 -9.49
N GLY A 238 12.82 -2.86 -10.54
CA GLY A 238 13.39 -2.57 -11.86
C GLY A 238 13.20 -3.71 -12.87
N PRO A 239 14.10 -3.86 -13.87
CA PRO A 239 13.94 -4.83 -14.96
C PRO A 239 13.89 -6.28 -14.47
N PHE A 240 13.04 -7.11 -15.08
CA PHE A 240 12.95 -8.53 -14.77
C PHE A 240 13.94 -9.34 -15.61
N SER A 241 14.64 -10.28 -14.97
CA SER A 241 15.38 -11.33 -15.67
C SER A 241 14.45 -12.47 -16.12
N GLU A 242 14.91 -13.31 -17.06
CA GLU A 242 14.19 -14.53 -17.44
C GLU A 242 13.93 -15.45 -16.24
N GLU A 243 14.81 -15.45 -15.24
CA GLU A 243 14.66 -16.23 -14.02
C GLU A 243 13.50 -15.71 -13.15
N HIS A 244 13.38 -14.37 -12.97
CA HIS A 244 12.26 -13.75 -12.28
C HIS A 244 10.92 -14.09 -12.93
N ILE A 245 10.86 -13.99 -14.27
CA ILE A 245 9.67 -14.31 -15.07
C ILE A 245 9.28 -15.78 -14.91
N ALA A 246 10.28 -16.69 -15.05
CA ALA A 246 10.05 -18.13 -14.93
C ALA A 246 9.66 -18.54 -13.51
N LEU A 247 10.17 -17.86 -12.48
CA LEU A 247 9.80 -18.12 -11.09
C LEU A 247 8.34 -17.74 -10.80
N MET A 248 7.92 -16.52 -11.16
CA MET A 248 6.53 -16.06 -10.95
C MET A 248 5.52 -16.96 -11.69
N ALA A 249 5.82 -17.35 -12.92
CA ALA A 249 4.99 -18.28 -13.69
C ALA A 249 4.86 -19.63 -12.98
N ALA A 250 5.97 -20.18 -12.48
CA ALA A 250 5.98 -21.45 -11.76
C ALA A 250 5.26 -21.37 -10.41
N MET A 251 5.40 -20.28 -9.66
CA MET A 251 4.66 -20.04 -8.39
C MET A 251 3.16 -20.04 -8.64
N SER A 252 2.68 -19.26 -9.62
CA SER A 252 1.27 -19.22 -9.99
C SER A 252 0.73 -20.58 -10.42
N ALA A 253 1.48 -21.33 -11.22
CA ALA A 253 1.11 -22.66 -11.65
C ALA A 253 1.09 -23.67 -10.48
N ALA A 254 2.11 -23.62 -9.59
CA ALA A 254 2.19 -24.48 -8.40
C ALA A 254 1.01 -24.24 -7.46
N GLY A 255 0.70 -22.98 -7.17
CA GLY A 255 -0.44 -22.59 -6.33
C GLY A 255 -1.79 -22.72 -7.00
N ALA A 256 -1.86 -22.86 -8.33
CA ALA A 256 -3.08 -22.74 -9.13
C ALA A 256 -3.92 -21.51 -8.74
N ARG A 257 -3.23 -20.38 -8.53
CA ARG A 257 -3.81 -19.08 -8.12
C ARG A 257 -3.21 -17.96 -8.95
N PRO A 258 -3.97 -16.86 -9.17
CA PRO A 258 -3.36 -15.63 -9.63
C PRO A 258 -2.24 -15.21 -8.69
N LEU A 259 -1.13 -14.73 -9.27
CA LEU A 259 -0.04 -14.11 -8.55
C LEU A 259 0.00 -12.64 -8.97
N ASN A 260 -0.09 -11.73 -8.03
CA ASN A 260 0.14 -10.31 -8.28
C ASN A 260 1.53 -9.88 -7.78
N TRP A 261 2.08 -8.85 -8.42
CA TRP A 261 3.35 -8.24 -8.04
C TRP A 261 3.28 -6.72 -8.11
N ASN A 262 4.00 -6.03 -7.28
CA ASN A 262 4.11 -4.57 -7.23
C ASN A 262 5.58 -4.14 -7.34
N VAL A 263 5.83 -2.96 -7.79
CA VAL A 263 4.92 -2.00 -8.40
C VAL A 263 5.33 -1.77 -9.85
N LEU A 264 4.34 -1.78 -10.75
CA LEU A 264 4.54 -1.41 -12.15
C LEU A 264 4.55 0.12 -12.26
N VAL A 265 5.72 0.69 -12.56
CA VAL A 265 5.87 2.13 -12.76
C VAL A 265 5.83 2.45 -14.25
N VAL A 266 4.94 3.36 -14.64
CA VAL A 266 4.73 3.76 -16.04
C VAL A 266 4.95 5.26 -16.20
N GLY A 267 5.77 5.63 -17.20
CA GLY A 267 6.04 7.03 -17.53
C GLY A 267 6.90 7.16 -18.78
N ALA A 268 6.91 8.35 -19.36
CA ALA A 268 7.69 8.65 -20.54
C ALA A 268 9.20 8.45 -20.30
N GLY A 269 9.89 7.99 -21.34
CA GLY A 269 11.35 7.80 -21.33
C GLY A 269 11.82 6.42 -20.82
N THR A 270 10.91 5.49 -20.50
CA THR A 270 11.27 4.11 -20.16
C THR A 270 10.28 3.12 -20.76
N ASP A 271 10.80 1.99 -21.24
CA ASP A 271 10.01 0.85 -21.73
C ASP A 271 10.07 -0.36 -20.78
N THR A 272 10.69 -0.23 -19.62
CA THR A 272 10.86 -1.31 -18.62
C THR A 272 9.55 -1.98 -18.27
N TYR A 273 8.46 -1.20 -18.13
CA TYR A 273 7.13 -1.73 -17.84
C TYR A 273 6.63 -2.74 -18.89
N LYS A 274 6.97 -2.56 -20.17
CA LYS A 274 6.58 -3.49 -21.25
C LYS A 274 7.31 -4.83 -21.10
N GLU A 275 8.59 -4.79 -20.74
CA GLU A 275 9.39 -5.99 -20.48
C GLU A 275 8.88 -6.72 -19.23
N GLN A 276 8.51 -5.99 -18.18
CA GLN A 276 7.93 -6.57 -16.97
C GLN A 276 6.57 -7.25 -17.25
N LEU A 277 5.72 -6.68 -18.11
CA LEU A 277 4.44 -7.28 -18.50
C LEU A 277 4.60 -8.58 -19.30
N ALA A 278 5.77 -8.87 -19.87
CA ALA A 278 6.06 -10.16 -20.48
C ALA A 278 5.97 -11.33 -19.48
N ALA A 279 6.08 -11.07 -18.17
CA ALA A 279 5.85 -12.07 -17.13
C ALA A 279 4.44 -12.65 -17.17
N SER A 280 3.43 -11.81 -17.41
CA SER A 280 2.03 -12.24 -17.55
C SER A 280 1.83 -13.14 -18.77
N ASP A 281 2.43 -12.78 -19.91
CA ASP A 281 2.33 -13.56 -21.15
C ASP A 281 3.03 -14.93 -21.01
N ARG A 282 4.19 -14.95 -20.36
CA ARG A 282 4.93 -16.18 -20.07
C ARG A 282 4.16 -17.09 -19.12
N ALA A 283 3.57 -16.51 -18.06
CA ALA A 283 2.75 -17.26 -17.10
C ALA A 283 1.54 -17.91 -17.79
N ALA A 284 0.84 -17.18 -18.65
CA ALA A 284 -0.28 -17.70 -19.41
C ALA A 284 0.10 -18.88 -20.30
N GLN A 285 1.29 -18.87 -20.93
CA GLN A 285 1.83 -19.98 -21.73
C GLN A 285 2.14 -21.23 -20.89
N GLN A 286 2.40 -21.05 -19.59
CA GLN A 286 2.74 -22.11 -18.64
C GLN A 286 1.55 -22.54 -17.75
N GLY A 287 0.34 -22.05 -18.03
CA GLY A 287 -0.87 -22.37 -17.26
C GLY A 287 -0.96 -21.63 -15.93
N GLY A 288 -0.19 -20.55 -15.74
CA GLY A 288 -0.29 -19.62 -14.63
C GLY A 288 -0.97 -18.30 -15.03
N ARG A 289 -1.22 -17.46 -14.04
CA ARG A 289 -1.75 -16.09 -14.21
C ARG A 289 -0.97 -15.13 -13.33
N VAL A 290 -0.18 -14.24 -13.94
CA VAL A 290 0.62 -13.22 -13.25
C VAL A 290 0.11 -11.84 -13.66
N LEU A 291 -0.10 -10.95 -12.69
CA LEU A 291 -0.67 -9.63 -12.87
C LEU A 291 0.19 -8.58 -12.19
N ALA A 292 0.34 -7.44 -12.85
CA ALA A 292 1.06 -6.30 -12.30
C ALA A 292 0.13 -5.38 -11.52
N LEU A 293 0.51 -4.94 -10.34
CA LEU A 293 -0.17 -3.84 -9.64
C LEU A 293 0.49 -2.51 -10.00
N THR A 294 -0.31 -1.46 -10.18
CA THR A 294 0.17 -0.11 -10.47
C THR A 294 -0.52 0.93 -9.62
N VAL A 295 0.23 1.96 -9.21
CA VAL A 295 -0.32 3.15 -8.54
C VAL A 295 -0.83 4.13 -9.60
N PRO A 296 -2.10 4.55 -9.57
CA PRO A 296 -2.66 5.47 -10.55
C PRO A 296 -2.38 6.95 -10.20
N ALA A 297 -1.20 7.22 -9.67
CA ALA A 297 -0.78 8.54 -9.21
C ALA A 297 0.69 8.78 -9.57
N VAL A 298 1.11 10.03 -9.49
CA VAL A 298 2.53 10.37 -9.45
C VAL A 298 3.07 10.01 -8.07
N MET A 299 4.06 9.12 -8.02
CA MET A 299 4.73 8.78 -6.76
C MET A 299 5.65 9.93 -6.34
N GLN A 300 5.14 10.82 -5.50
CA GLN A 300 5.90 11.91 -4.93
C GLN A 300 6.60 11.44 -3.67
N LEU A 301 7.93 11.44 -3.68
CA LEU A 301 8.74 11.10 -2.51
C LEU A 301 8.83 12.28 -1.56
N HIS A 302 8.78 12.00 -0.27
CA HIS A 302 9.12 12.90 0.82
C HIS A 302 10.30 12.30 1.58
N LEU A 303 11.34 13.07 1.80
CA LEU A 303 12.59 12.60 2.38
C LEU A 303 12.90 13.43 3.63
N ASN A 304 13.47 12.80 4.64
CA ASN A 304 14.00 13.50 5.81
C ASN A 304 15.28 12.82 6.29
N PHE A 305 16.04 13.53 7.09
CA PHE A 305 17.30 13.01 7.61
C PHE A 305 17.13 12.22 8.92
N ARG A 306 15.95 12.22 9.52
CA ARG A 306 15.69 11.46 10.73
C ARG A 306 15.64 9.97 10.43
N SER A 307 14.77 9.53 9.52
CA SER A 307 14.77 8.16 9.01
C SER A 307 15.98 7.90 8.11
N GLY A 308 16.41 8.90 7.34
CA GLY A 308 17.55 8.80 6.44
C GLY A 308 17.33 7.86 5.26
N PHE A 309 16.11 7.37 5.06
CA PHE A 309 15.77 6.45 3.97
C PHE A 309 16.09 7.07 2.61
N LEU A 310 16.63 6.30 1.71
CA LEU A 310 17.28 6.65 0.44
C LEU A 310 18.62 7.38 0.57
N PHE A 311 18.83 8.25 1.54
CA PHE A 311 20.15 8.83 1.77
C PHE A 311 21.16 7.78 2.24
N ASP A 312 20.72 6.82 3.05
CA ASP A 312 21.55 5.71 3.54
C ASP A 312 22.02 4.75 2.45
N ALA A 313 21.29 4.70 1.32
CA ALA A 313 21.68 3.92 0.15
C ALA A 313 22.80 4.58 -0.68
N LEU A 314 23.10 5.86 -0.43
CA LEU A 314 24.18 6.53 -1.11
C LEU A 314 25.54 5.99 -0.64
N PRO A 315 26.53 5.85 -1.55
CA PRO A 315 27.84 5.35 -1.16
C PRO A 315 28.45 6.16 -0.01
N GLY A 316 28.81 5.48 1.08
CA GLY A 316 29.45 6.09 2.25
C GLY A 316 28.53 6.89 3.20
N TRP A 317 27.21 6.98 2.92
CA TRP A 317 26.25 7.70 3.77
C TRP A 317 25.66 6.81 4.88
N GLY A 318 25.47 5.50 4.61
CA GLY A 318 24.84 4.57 5.52
C GLY A 318 25.33 4.66 6.98
N PRO A 319 26.65 4.64 7.26
CA PRO A 319 27.14 4.76 8.62
C PRO A 319 26.76 6.07 9.32
N THR A 320 26.62 7.18 8.59
CA THR A 320 26.19 8.48 9.17
C THR A 320 24.69 8.49 9.39
N MET A 321 23.90 7.94 8.44
CA MET A 321 22.44 7.89 8.55
C MET A 321 21.95 6.92 9.64
N ALA A 322 22.73 5.90 9.97
CA ALA A 322 22.42 4.95 11.03
C ALA A 322 22.72 5.44 12.46
N LEU A 323 23.35 6.62 12.62
CA LEU A 323 23.64 7.19 13.92
C LEU A 323 22.34 7.58 14.67
N PRO A 324 22.32 7.52 16.01
CA PRO A 324 21.29 8.19 16.81
C PRO A 324 21.18 9.68 16.47
N ASP A 325 20.00 10.27 16.60
CA ASP A 325 19.71 11.64 16.14
C ASP A 325 20.74 12.67 16.66
N ASP A 326 21.09 12.63 17.96
CA ASP A 326 22.08 13.54 18.54
C ASP A 326 23.49 13.39 17.95
N GLU A 327 23.88 12.15 17.61
CA GLU A 327 25.16 11.87 16.99
C GLU A 327 25.16 12.24 15.52
N LYS A 328 24.05 12.00 14.85
CA LYS A 328 23.82 12.38 13.45
C LYS A 328 23.90 13.90 13.28
N LEU A 329 23.24 14.67 14.16
CA LEU A 329 23.32 16.14 14.18
C LEU A 329 24.76 16.63 14.35
N ARG A 330 25.53 16.02 15.25
CA ARG A 330 26.95 16.35 15.44
C ARG A 330 27.79 16.00 14.20
N ALA A 331 27.57 14.84 13.62
CA ALA A 331 28.27 14.39 12.43
C ALA A 331 27.98 15.31 11.22
N LEU A 332 26.71 15.68 10.99
CA LEU A 332 26.31 16.58 9.90
C LEU A 332 26.78 18.02 10.09
N SER A 333 27.14 18.39 11.33
CA SER A 333 27.75 19.70 11.64
C SER A 333 29.26 19.72 11.41
N ASP A 334 29.92 18.57 11.27
CA ASP A 334 31.36 18.45 11.08
C ASP A 334 31.76 18.71 9.60
N PRO A 335 32.62 19.69 9.32
CA PRO A 335 33.02 20.02 7.94
C PRO A 335 33.71 18.87 7.19
N ASP A 336 34.45 18.00 7.90
CA ASP A 336 35.12 16.86 7.25
C ASP A 336 34.14 15.75 6.89
N VAL A 337 33.09 15.55 7.71
CA VAL A 337 31.97 14.65 7.40
C VAL A 337 31.19 15.18 6.19
N ARG A 338 30.82 16.48 6.19
CA ARG A 338 30.12 17.11 5.07
C ARG A 338 30.88 16.94 3.76
N ARG A 339 32.18 17.22 3.76
CA ARG A 339 33.03 17.05 2.58
C ARG A 339 32.99 15.60 2.09
N ARG A 340 33.19 14.62 2.97
CA ARG A 340 33.15 13.19 2.61
C ARG A 340 31.80 12.76 2.03
N LEU A 341 30.69 13.16 2.64
CA LEU A 341 29.35 12.86 2.16
C LEU A 341 29.09 13.48 0.78
N ARG A 342 29.51 14.72 0.56
CA ARG A 342 29.41 15.40 -0.74
C ARG A 342 30.21 14.68 -1.81
N GLU A 343 31.49 14.44 -1.58
CA GLU A 343 32.38 13.77 -2.54
C GLU A 343 31.86 12.38 -2.93
N SER A 344 31.35 11.61 -1.97
CA SER A 344 30.80 10.29 -2.25
C SER A 344 29.49 10.35 -3.06
N ALA A 345 28.61 11.31 -2.77
CA ALA A 345 27.38 11.52 -3.52
C ALA A 345 27.66 11.98 -4.96
N GLU A 346 28.60 12.91 -5.17
CA GLU A 346 29.00 13.39 -6.50
C GLU A 346 29.66 12.30 -7.36
N ALA A 347 30.31 11.34 -6.73
CA ALA A 347 30.92 10.18 -7.42
C ALA A 347 29.90 9.08 -7.76
N ASP A 348 28.68 9.12 -7.20
CA ASP A 348 27.66 8.12 -7.47
C ASP A 348 27.12 8.23 -8.90
N THR A 349 26.91 7.09 -9.53
CA THR A 349 26.28 6.95 -10.86
C THR A 349 25.08 6.00 -10.81
N GLY A 350 24.64 5.63 -9.60
CA GLY A 350 23.57 4.68 -9.35
C GLY A 350 22.16 5.21 -9.61
N LEU A 351 21.20 4.41 -9.26
CA LEU A 351 19.77 4.69 -9.45
C LEU A 351 19.33 6.02 -8.81
N PHE A 352 19.92 6.38 -7.69
CA PHE A 352 19.55 7.57 -6.92
C PHE A 352 20.33 8.84 -7.30
N HIS A 353 21.33 8.75 -8.20
CA HIS A 353 22.13 9.90 -8.63
C HIS A 353 21.27 11.11 -9.06
N ALA A 354 20.19 10.85 -9.76
CA ALA A 354 19.30 11.92 -10.22
C ALA A 354 18.54 12.62 -9.09
N MET A 355 18.51 12.07 -7.87
CA MET A 355 17.93 12.68 -6.67
C MET A 355 18.95 13.57 -5.93
N LEU A 356 20.24 13.49 -6.28
CA LEU A 356 21.35 14.25 -5.69
C LEU A 356 21.46 15.67 -6.23
N ARG A 357 20.44 16.15 -6.94
CA ARG A 357 20.34 17.55 -7.35
C ARG A 357 19.85 18.38 -6.18
N TRP A 358 20.75 18.59 -5.19
CA TRP A 358 20.47 19.32 -3.96
C TRP A 358 19.77 20.64 -4.21
N ASP A 359 20.20 21.35 -5.25
CA ASP A 359 19.63 22.61 -5.71
C ASP A 359 18.13 22.51 -6.08
N ARG A 360 17.66 21.35 -6.47
CA ARG A 360 16.28 21.11 -6.91
C ARG A 360 15.36 20.50 -5.86
N LEU A 361 15.90 20.12 -4.70
CA LEU A 361 15.07 19.64 -3.60
C LEU A 361 14.20 20.79 -3.09
N GLU A 362 12.90 20.58 -3.06
CA GLU A 362 11.97 21.48 -2.41
C GLU A 362 11.97 21.23 -0.91
N ILE A 363 11.99 22.28 -0.12
CA ILE A 363 11.80 22.27 1.33
C ILE A 363 10.29 22.26 1.55
N ALA A 364 9.69 21.06 1.62
CA ALA A 364 8.23 20.91 1.66
C ALA A 364 7.65 21.32 3.02
N GLU A 365 8.31 20.90 4.13
CA GLU A 365 7.93 21.30 5.49
C GLU A 365 9.16 21.62 6.33
N THR A 366 9.00 22.57 7.24
CA THR A 366 9.99 22.96 8.25
C THR A 366 9.32 23.02 9.62
N PHE A 367 10.13 22.85 10.68
CA PHE A 367 9.62 22.76 12.05
C PHE A 367 10.27 23.76 13.02
N ALA A 368 11.40 24.35 12.64
CA ALA A 368 12.03 25.41 13.40
C ALA A 368 11.52 26.78 12.89
N PRO A 369 11.20 27.75 13.79
CA PRO A 369 10.74 29.08 13.38
C PRO A 369 11.69 29.80 12.42
N GLU A 370 13.00 29.58 12.56
CA GLU A 370 14.05 30.16 11.71
C GLU A 370 13.94 29.71 10.26
N ASN A 371 13.42 28.51 10.02
CA ASN A 371 13.29 27.90 8.71
C ASN A 371 11.90 28.11 8.06
N GLU A 372 10.89 28.59 8.79
CA GLU A 372 9.51 28.74 8.31
C GLU A 372 9.45 29.48 6.95
N ARG A 373 10.30 30.50 6.77
CA ARG A 373 10.39 31.29 5.53
C ARG A 373 10.91 30.51 4.30
N PHE A 374 11.43 29.31 4.50
CA PHE A 374 12.00 28.48 3.42
C PHE A 374 11.00 27.44 2.90
N ALA A 375 9.91 27.18 3.63
CA ALA A 375 8.90 26.22 3.21
C ALA A 375 8.33 26.55 1.81
N GLY A 376 8.20 25.53 0.96
CA GLY A 376 7.72 25.66 -0.42
C GLY A 376 8.78 26.18 -1.43
N ARG A 377 10.01 26.41 -1.01
CA ARG A 377 11.11 26.89 -1.87
C ARG A 377 12.12 25.79 -2.12
N THR A 378 12.85 25.87 -3.22
CA THR A 378 13.95 24.94 -3.45
C THR A 378 15.19 25.31 -2.63
N VAL A 379 16.01 24.33 -2.30
CA VAL A 379 17.30 24.55 -1.63
C VAL A 379 18.17 25.49 -2.47
N GLY A 380 18.11 25.40 -3.81
CA GLY A 380 18.83 26.28 -4.73
C GLY A 380 18.40 27.75 -4.65
N ASP A 381 17.12 28.02 -4.37
CA ASP A 381 16.60 29.37 -4.17
C ASP A 381 17.03 29.96 -2.82
N VAL A 382 17.26 29.13 -1.83
CA VAL A 382 17.59 29.52 -0.44
C VAL A 382 19.11 29.67 -0.24
N ALA A 383 19.92 28.84 -0.87
CA ALA A 383 21.38 28.81 -0.68
C ALA A 383 22.08 30.17 -0.86
N PRO A 384 21.73 31.01 -1.88
CA PRO A 384 22.31 32.35 -2.02
C PRO A 384 21.97 33.28 -0.85
N GLU A 385 20.81 33.17 -0.22
CA GLU A 385 20.42 33.97 0.94
C GLU A 385 21.24 33.61 2.18
N LEU A 386 21.62 32.31 2.30
CA LEU A 386 22.48 31.83 3.37
C LEU A 386 23.97 32.06 3.09
N GLY A 387 24.34 32.40 1.84
CA GLY A 387 25.72 32.67 1.43
C GLY A 387 26.59 31.41 1.33
N VAL A 388 25.96 30.23 1.14
CA VAL A 388 26.62 28.92 1.05
C VAL A 388 26.16 28.17 -0.22
N ASP A 389 26.82 27.07 -0.56
CA ASP A 389 26.37 26.24 -1.67
C ASP A 389 25.12 25.41 -1.27
N PRO A 390 24.37 24.84 -2.26
CA PRO A 390 23.12 24.13 -1.99
C PRO A 390 23.26 22.95 -1.04
N PHE A 391 24.36 22.21 -1.03
CA PHE A 391 24.55 21.08 -0.12
C PHE A 391 24.71 21.53 1.33
N ASP A 392 25.52 22.59 1.56
CA ASP A 392 25.68 23.15 2.90
C ASP A 392 24.39 23.85 3.37
N ALA A 393 23.67 24.54 2.48
CA ALA A 393 22.36 25.12 2.80
C ALA A 393 21.36 24.05 3.23
N LEU A 394 21.29 22.92 2.52
CA LEU A 394 20.46 21.77 2.87
C LEU A 394 20.77 21.28 4.28
N LEU A 395 22.05 21.03 4.59
CA LEU A 395 22.43 20.49 5.89
C LEU A 395 22.19 21.49 7.03
N ASP A 396 22.41 22.80 6.80
CA ASP A 396 22.14 23.83 7.80
C ASP A 396 20.64 23.93 8.14
N ILE A 397 19.76 23.83 7.13
CA ILE A 397 18.31 23.80 7.32
C ILE A 397 17.90 22.54 8.11
N VAL A 398 18.39 21.37 7.69
CA VAL A 398 18.08 20.08 8.30
C VAL A 398 18.55 20.03 9.77
N ILE A 399 19.73 20.53 10.07
CA ILE A 399 20.26 20.59 11.44
C ILE A 399 19.40 21.52 12.31
N THR A 400 19.04 22.68 11.79
CA THR A 400 18.19 23.65 12.51
C THR A 400 16.82 23.05 12.84
N ASP A 401 16.28 22.21 11.97
CA ASP A 401 15.00 21.51 12.15
C ASP A 401 15.12 20.20 12.96
N ASN A 402 16.28 19.90 13.55
CA ASN A 402 16.52 18.62 14.24
C ASN A 402 16.20 17.40 13.36
N LEU A 403 16.72 17.38 12.13
CA LEU A 403 16.60 16.33 11.10
C LEU A 403 15.17 16.14 10.53
N ARG A 404 14.20 16.92 10.98
CA ARG A 404 12.77 16.73 10.63
C ARG A 404 12.35 17.38 9.32
N THR A 405 13.15 18.31 8.75
CA THR A 405 12.84 18.98 7.46
C THR A 405 12.36 17.95 6.44
N VAL A 406 11.19 18.16 5.88
CA VAL A 406 10.67 17.31 4.79
C VAL A 406 11.12 17.89 3.46
N LEU A 407 11.83 17.08 2.71
CA LEU A 407 12.38 17.41 1.41
C LEU A 407 11.64 16.67 0.31
N ARG A 408 11.39 17.33 -0.80
CA ARG A 408 10.67 16.77 -1.92
C ARG A 408 11.48 16.89 -3.21
N PRO A 409 11.98 15.77 -3.77
CA PRO A 409 12.59 15.79 -5.09
C PRO A 409 11.55 16.18 -6.16
N PRO A 410 11.97 16.76 -7.29
CA PRO A 410 11.05 17.05 -8.38
C PRO A 410 10.25 15.81 -8.80
N ALA A 411 8.94 15.97 -8.92
CA ALA A 411 8.05 14.91 -9.39
C ALA A 411 8.47 14.44 -10.79
N ARG A 412 8.40 13.13 -11.02
CA ARG A 412 8.68 12.53 -12.32
C ARG A 412 7.42 11.91 -12.90
N GLY A 413 7.25 12.08 -14.21
CA GLY A 413 6.11 11.50 -14.92
C GLY A 413 4.80 12.23 -14.66
N ASP A 414 4.84 13.52 -14.27
CA ASP A 414 3.66 14.39 -14.20
C ASP A 414 3.52 15.24 -15.48
N ASP A 415 3.70 14.59 -16.61
CA ASP A 415 3.56 15.17 -17.93
C ASP A 415 2.42 14.49 -18.72
N PRO A 416 1.82 15.17 -19.74
CA PRO A 416 0.67 14.63 -20.47
C PRO A 416 0.93 13.30 -21.19
N GLU A 417 2.17 13.01 -21.58
CA GLU A 417 2.54 11.74 -22.22
C GLU A 417 2.52 10.61 -21.18
N SER A 418 3.17 10.81 -20.03
CA SER A 418 3.17 9.86 -18.92
C SER A 418 1.77 9.55 -18.42
N TRP A 419 0.89 10.54 -18.32
CA TRP A 419 -0.50 10.32 -17.91
C TRP A 419 -1.27 9.47 -18.92
N ARG A 420 -1.11 9.72 -20.24
CA ARG A 420 -1.73 8.88 -21.27
C ARG A 420 -1.21 7.44 -21.23
N MET A 421 0.09 7.26 -21.08
CA MET A 421 0.69 5.92 -20.95
C MET A 421 0.14 5.15 -19.75
N ARG A 422 -0.05 5.82 -18.59
CA ARG A 422 -0.70 5.20 -17.43
C ARG A 422 -2.13 4.78 -17.73
N ALA A 423 -2.94 5.69 -18.30
CA ALA A 423 -4.33 5.39 -18.65
C ALA A 423 -4.47 4.21 -19.62
N ASP A 424 -3.59 4.13 -20.62
CA ASP A 424 -3.55 2.98 -21.54
C ASP A 424 -3.18 1.70 -20.79
N THR A 425 -2.26 1.79 -19.81
CA THR A 425 -1.81 0.65 -19.00
C THR A 425 -2.89 0.19 -18.02
N TRP A 426 -3.73 1.08 -17.48
CA TRP A 426 -4.86 0.69 -16.60
C TRP A 426 -5.91 -0.15 -17.33
N ARG A 427 -5.99 -0.05 -18.66
CA ARG A 427 -6.86 -0.85 -19.53
C ARG A 427 -6.24 -2.18 -19.98
N ASP A 428 -4.96 -2.39 -19.69
CA ASP A 428 -4.28 -3.66 -20.02
C ASP A 428 -4.78 -4.76 -19.09
N PRO A 429 -5.29 -5.90 -19.59
CA PRO A 429 -5.83 -6.98 -18.76
C PRO A 429 -4.77 -7.67 -17.88
N ARG A 430 -3.49 -7.36 -18.07
CA ARG A 430 -2.36 -7.84 -17.25
C ARG A 430 -2.08 -6.92 -16.06
N VAL A 431 -2.77 -5.79 -15.96
CA VAL A 431 -2.54 -4.74 -14.97
C VAL A 431 -3.78 -4.54 -14.11
N VAL A 432 -3.57 -4.29 -12.83
CA VAL A 432 -4.61 -3.93 -11.87
C VAL A 432 -4.19 -2.65 -11.16
N VAL A 433 -5.10 -1.70 -11.08
CA VAL A 433 -4.93 -0.48 -10.26
C VAL A 433 -4.99 -0.88 -8.78
N GLY A 434 -3.98 -0.51 -8.01
CA GLY A 434 -3.80 -0.87 -6.60
C GLY A 434 -2.42 -0.46 -6.15
N ALA A 435 -1.77 -1.24 -5.32
CA ALA A 435 -0.41 -1.00 -4.81
C ALA A 435 -0.27 0.36 -4.11
N SER A 436 -1.22 0.70 -3.25
CA SER A 436 -1.15 1.96 -2.49
C SER A 436 0.03 2.01 -1.52
N ASP A 437 0.49 0.86 -1.05
CA ASP A 437 1.46 0.73 0.04
C ASP A 437 0.98 1.42 1.34
N ALA A 438 -0.33 1.60 1.50
CA ALA A 438 -0.88 2.25 2.67
C ALA A 438 -0.51 1.50 3.95
N GLY A 439 -0.02 2.24 4.94
CA GLY A 439 0.53 1.66 6.17
C GLY A 439 2.03 1.38 6.13
N ALA A 440 2.69 1.53 4.96
CA ALA A 440 4.13 1.48 4.79
C ALA A 440 4.72 2.85 4.44
N HIS A 441 6.04 2.98 4.58
CA HIS A 441 6.79 4.17 4.19
C HIS A 441 6.16 5.47 4.70
N LEU A 442 5.78 5.45 5.97
CA LEU A 442 4.87 6.42 6.59
C LEU A 442 5.36 7.87 6.53
N ASP A 443 6.66 8.10 6.47
CA ASP A 443 7.29 9.43 6.35
C ASP A 443 7.74 9.76 4.92
N MET A 444 7.52 8.85 3.95
CA MET A 444 8.05 8.97 2.60
C MET A 444 6.97 8.99 1.51
N LEU A 445 5.93 8.19 1.62
CA LEU A 445 4.89 8.03 0.60
C LEU A 445 3.49 8.35 1.13
N ALA A 446 2.69 9.04 0.31
CA ALA A 446 1.29 9.36 0.58
C ALA A 446 0.36 8.68 -0.45
N THR A 447 0.75 7.51 -0.93
CA THR A 447 0.04 6.74 -1.96
C THR A 447 -1.27 6.10 -1.47
N PHE A 448 -1.55 6.15 -0.16
CA PHE A 448 -2.85 5.80 0.41
C PHE A 448 -4.03 6.59 -0.22
N SER A 449 -3.75 7.74 -0.82
CA SER A 449 -4.73 8.57 -1.53
C SER A 449 -5.00 8.11 -2.98
N PHE A 450 -4.53 6.93 -3.39
CA PHE A 450 -4.55 6.45 -4.77
C PHE A 450 -5.93 6.51 -5.43
N SER A 451 -7.00 6.25 -4.69
CA SER A 451 -8.38 6.25 -5.19
C SER A 451 -8.84 7.65 -5.59
N THR A 452 -8.71 8.63 -4.70
CA THR A 452 -9.05 10.03 -4.98
C THR A 452 -8.07 10.64 -6.00
N SER A 453 -6.81 10.20 -6.01
CA SER A 453 -5.82 10.58 -7.02
C SER A 453 -6.21 10.13 -8.43
N LEU A 454 -6.68 8.87 -8.59
CA LEU A 454 -7.19 8.38 -9.88
C LEU A 454 -8.37 9.20 -10.39
N LEU A 455 -9.35 9.48 -9.51
CA LEU A 455 -10.54 10.25 -9.87
C LEU A 455 -10.17 11.68 -10.27
N ALA A 456 -9.34 12.35 -9.48
CA ALA A 456 -8.87 13.71 -9.75
C ALA A 456 -8.05 13.80 -11.05
N ALA A 457 -7.09 12.88 -11.24
CA ALA A 457 -6.25 12.84 -12.43
C ALA A 457 -7.06 12.53 -13.69
N SER A 458 -8.02 11.58 -13.61
CA SER A 458 -8.91 11.26 -14.72
C SER A 458 -9.74 12.46 -15.17
N ARG A 459 -10.27 13.23 -14.22
CA ARG A 459 -11.00 14.47 -14.49
C ARG A 459 -10.08 15.56 -15.07
N ALA A 460 -8.91 15.78 -14.47
CA ALA A 460 -8.00 16.86 -14.85
C ALA A 460 -7.37 16.66 -16.24
N HIS A 461 -7.10 15.42 -16.62
CA HIS A 461 -6.38 15.07 -17.85
C HIS A 461 -7.24 14.33 -18.88
N ASP A 462 -8.55 14.18 -18.64
CA ASP A 462 -9.49 13.44 -19.52
C ASP A 462 -8.99 12.02 -19.87
N LEU A 463 -8.60 11.24 -18.83
CA LEU A 463 -7.93 9.96 -19.01
C LEU A 463 -8.91 8.80 -19.23
N VAL A 464 -9.79 8.58 -18.25
CA VAL A 464 -10.82 7.54 -18.27
C VAL A 464 -12.15 8.10 -17.77
N PRO A 465 -13.31 7.62 -18.31
CA PRO A 465 -14.62 7.98 -17.76
C PRO A 465 -14.74 7.59 -16.28
N LEU A 466 -15.60 8.30 -15.54
CA LEU A 466 -15.82 8.03 -14.13
C LEU A 466 -16.23 6.58 -13.85
N GLU A 467 -17.10 6.03 -14.68
CA GLU A 467 -17.58 4.65 -14.56
C GLU A 467 -16.45 3.64 -14.71
N GLU A 468 -15.50 3.90 -15.60
CA GLU A 468 -14.30 3.08 -15.79
C GLU A 468 -13.35 3.26 -14.59
N ALA A 469 -13.14 4.49 -14.09
CA ALA A 469 -12.32 4.75 -12.92
C ALA A 469 -12.85 4.02 -11.66
N VAL A 470 -14.17 4.08 -11.43
CA VAL A 470 -14.82 3.34 -10.34
C VAL A 470 -14.66 1.82 -10.53
N HIS A 471 -14.85 1.30 -11.75
CA HIS A 471 -14.62 -0.13 -12.04
C HIS A 471 -13.20 -0.57 -11.71
N LEU A 472 -12.20 0.22 -12.07
CA LEU A 472 -10.79 -0.04 -11.75
C LEU A 472 -10.48 -0.02 -10.25
N LEU A 473 -11.23 0.74 -9.45
CA LEU A 473 -11.05 0.86 -8.00
C LEU A 473 -11.88 -0.14 -7.19
N THR A 474 -12.72 -0.96 -7.82
CA THR A 474 -13.70 -1.78 -7.11
C THR A 474 -13.78 -3.22 -7.64
N ASP A 475 -14.50 -3.47 -8.71
CA ASP A 475 -14.80 -4.80 -9.25
C ASP A 475 -13.54 -5.55 -9.74
N VAL A 476 -12.56 -4.81 -10.29
CA VAL A 476 -11.31 -5.42 -10.79
C VAL A 476 -10.53 -6.06 -9.64
N GLN A 477 -10.36 -5.35 -8.52
CA GLN A 477 -9.67 -5.87 -7.34
C GLN A 477 -10.46 -6.99 -6.67
N ALA A 478 -11.79 -6.80 -6.52
CA ALA A 478 -12.66 -7.81 -5.94
C ALA A 478 -12.56 -9.14 -6.70
N ARG A 479 -12.56 -9.09 -8.03
CA ARG A 479 -12.40 -10.28 -8.87
C ARG A 479 -11.02 -10.92 -8.80
N LEU A 480 -9.96 -10.12 -8.65
CA LEU A 480 -8.60 -10.66 -8.52
C LEU A 480 -8.44 -11.49 -7.24
N TYR A 481 -9.02 -11.02 -6.14
CA TYR A 481 -8.97 -11.69 -4.85
C TYR A 481 -10.17 -12.63 -4.60
N GLY A 482 -11.13 -12.69 -5.54
CA GLY A 482 -12.34 -13.49 -5.39
C GLY A 482 -13.25 -13.03 -4.25
N ILE A 483 -13.21 -11.76 -3.87
CA ILE A 483 -14.01 -11.20 -2.78
C ILE A 483 -15.50 -11.28 -3.14
N ARG A 484 -16.28 -11.91 -2.28
CA ARG A 484 -17.70 -12.15 -2.50
C ARG A 484 -18.55 -10.95 -2.11
N ASP A 485 -19.60 -10.71 -2.90
CA ASP A 485 -20.67 -9.73 -2.63
C ASP A 485 -20.17 -8.29 -2.44
N ARG A 486 -18.94 -7.95 -2.84
CA ARG A 486 -18.31 -6.63 -2.72
C ARG A 486 -17.72 -6.18 -4.07
N GLY A 487 -17.37 -4.89 -4.17
CA GLY A 487 -16.82 -4.29 -5.38
C GLY A 487 -17.86 -3.93 -6.44
N ARG A 488 -19.13 -4.24 -6.19
CA ARG A 488 -20.27 -3.85 -7.03
C ARG A 488 -21.44 -3.41 -6.18
N LEU A 489 -22.16 -2.42 -6.66
CA LEU A 489 -23.43 -1.99 -6.07
C LEU A 489 -24.58 -2.75 -6.76
N ALA A 490 -25.02 -3.84 -6.13
CA ALA A 490 -26.06 -4.72 -6.64
C ALA A 490 -26.96 -5.20 -5.50
N GLU A 491 -28.23 -5.50 -5.81
CA GLU A 491 -29.14 -6.10 -4.82
C GLU A 491 -28.62 -7.45 -4.34
N GLY A 492 -28.64 -7.65 -3.03
CA GLY A 492 -28.04 -8.78 -2.33
C GLY A 492 -26.57 -8.58 -1.95
N GLY A 493 -25.86 -7.64 -2.54
CA GLY A 493 -24.46 -7.31 -2.21
C GLY A 493 -24.30 -6.63 -0.86
N CYS A 494 -23.10 -6.66 -0.30
CA CYS A 494 -22.76 -5.89 0.89
C CYS A 494 -22.89 -4.40 0.61
N ALA A 495 -23.41 -3.66 1.58
CA ALA A 495 -23.59 -2.23 1.47
C ALA A 495 -22.30 -1.47 1.85
N ASP A 496 -21.22 -1.73 1.10
CA ASP A 496 -20.00 -0.97 1.12
C ASP A 496 -20.12 0.09 0.03
N ILE A 497 -20.27 1.35 0.43
CA ILE A 497 -20.66 2.43 -0.46
C ILE A 497 -19.84 3.67 -0.19
N VAL A 498 -19.42 4.35 -1.23
CA VAL A 498 -18.88 5.71 -1.18
C VAL A 498 -19.81 6.67 -1.89
N VAL A 499 -20.09 7.82 -1.25
CA VAL A 499 -20.86 8.94 -1.83
C VAL A 499 -19.92 10.13 -1.94
N PHE A 500 -19.76 10.66 -3.15
CA PHE A 500 -18.79 11.71 -3.41
C PHE A 500 -19.24 12.70 -4.51
N ASP A 501 -18.65 13.89 -4.45
CA ASP A 501 -18.81 14.94 -5.48
C ASP A 501 -17.77 14.72 -6.59
N GLU A 502 -18.23 14.40 -7.81
CA GLU A 502 -17.33 14.12 -8.94
C GLU A 502 -16.51 15.32 -9.39
N ASP A 503 -17.00 16.53 -9.18
CA ASP A 503 -16.32 17.76 -9.57
C ASP A 503 -15.23 18.18 -8.56
N ARG A 504 -15.34 17.71 -7.31
CA ARG A 504 -14.46 18.10 -6.20
C ARG A 504 -13.53 17.00 -5.72
N VAL A 505 -13.88 15.73 -5.94
CA VAL A 505 -13.09 14.61 -5.38
C VAL A 505 -11.62 14.70 -5.78
N ALA A 506 -10.76 14.79 -4.76
CA ALA A 506 -9.31 14.89 -4.90
C ALA A 506 -8.61 14.56 -3.56
N PRO A 507 -7.32 14.19 -3.56
CA PRO A 507 -6.52 14.25 -2.34
C PRO A 507 -6.26 15.70 -1.95
N GLY A 508 -6.32 16.00 -0.66
CA GLY A 508 -5.86 17.28 -0.09
C GLY A 508 -4.32 17.38 -0.05
N PRO A 509 -3.79 18.49 0.46
CA PRO A 509 -2.34 18.67 0.60
C PRO A 509 -1.73 17.63 1.55
N VAL A 510 -0.60 17.05 1.14
CA VAL A 510 0.17 16.14 2.00
C VAL A 510 0.94 16.95 3.04
N HIS A 511 0.84 16.53 4.30
CA HIS A 511 1.53 17.15 5.44
C HIS A 511 1.90 16.10 6.48
N THR A 512 2.83 16.43 7.37
CA THR A 512 3.19 15.56 8.50
C THR A 512 2.18 15.71 9.64
N ARG A 513 1.65 14.57 10.09
CA ARG A 513 0.74 14.47 11.24
C ARG A 513 1.35 13.60 12.33
N HIS A 514 1.35 14.07 13.57
CA HIS A 514 1.90 13.35 14.72
C HIS A 514 0.79 12.66 15.50
N ASP A 515 0.25 11.57 14.96
CA ASP A 515 -0.88 10.81 15.52
C ASP A 515 -0.61 9.32 15.73
N LEU A 516 0.62 8.89 15.48
CA LEU A 516 1.04 7.53 15.76
C LEU A 516 1.33 7.32 17.26
N PRO A 517 1.30 6.07 17.78
CA PRO A 517 1.74 5.75 19.14
C PRO A 517 3.12 6.34 19.44
N ALA A 518 3.37 6.69 20.69
CA ALA A 518 4.55 7.41 21.15
C ALA A 518 4.74 8.82 20.51
N GLY A 519 3.73 9.35 19.81
CA GLY A 519 3.79 10.68 19.19
C GLY A 519 4.62 10.76 17.91
N ALA A 520 4.92 9.64 17.27
CA ALA A 520 5.62 9.62 16.01
C ALA A 520 4.79 10.23 14.87
N GLY A 521 5.47 10.76 13.86
CA GLY A 521 4.84 11.41 12.71
C GLY A 521 4.67 10.47 11.52
N ARG A 522 3.66 10.77 10.70
CA ARG A 522 3.47 10.17 9.38
C ARG A 522 2.98 11.21 8.38
N LEU A 523 3.16 10.93 7.10
CA LEU A 523 2.48 11.70 6.06
C LEU A 523 0.98 11.44 6.11
N TYR A 524 0.22 12.49 5.90
CA TYR A 524 -1.23 12.48 5.93
C TYR A 524 -1.79 13.41 4.87
N ALA A 525 -2.93 13.07 4.33
CA ALA A 525 -3.75 13.96 3.50
C ALA A 525 -5.21 13.66 3.78
N ASP A 526 -6.00 14.69 3.97
CA ASP A 526 -7.46 14.59 3.95
C ASP A 526 -7.93 14.43 2.51
N ALA A 527 -9.13 13.92 2.31
CA ALA A 527 -9.76 13.89 0.99
C ALA A 527 -10.74 15.06 0.84
N GLU A 528 -10.81 15.61 -0.35
CA GLU A 528 -11.87 16.54 -0.73
C GLU A 528 -12.99 15.80 -1.46
N GLY A 529 -14.24 16.24 -1.30
CA GLY A 529 -15.39 15.75 -2.04
C GLY A 529 -15.88 14.35 -1.69
N ILE A 530 -15.31 13.67 -0.68
CA ILE A 530 -15.88 12.44 -0.10
C ILE A 530 -16.87 12.85 0.99
N GLU A 531 -18.16 12.59 0.77
CA GLU A 531 -19.22 13.02 1.68
C GLU A 531 -19.64 11.92 2.66
N HIS A 532 -19.81 10.66 2.17
CA HIS A 532 -20.14 9.53 3.02
C HIS A 532 -19.38 8.27 2.59
N VAL A 533 -18.95 7.49 3.58
CA VAL A 533 -18.44 6.13 3.38
C VAL A 533 -19.19 5.18 4.31
N LEU A 534 -19.79 4.16 3.73
CA LEU A 534 -20.52 3.13 4.45
C LEU A 534 -19.78 1.79 4.30
N VAL A 535 -19.67 1.06 5.38
CA VAL A 535 -19.17 -0.31 5.42
C VAL A 535 -20.27 -1.18 6.03
N ASN A 536 -20.63 -2.24 5.33
CA ASN A 536 -21.73 -3.12 5.75
C ASN A 536 -22.99 -2.32 6.16
N GLY A 537 -23.34 -1.27 5.41
CA GLY A 537 -24.51 -0.41 5.64
C GLY A 537 -24.40 0.60 6.76
N THR A 538 -23.27 0.67 7.46
CA THR A 538 -23.03 1.63 8.56
C THR A 538 -22.07 2.74 8.12
N GLU A 539 -22.44 4.00 8.34
CA GLU A 539 -21.57 5.14 8.05
C GLU A 539 -20.32 5.09 8.94
N ILE A 540 -19.13 5.07 8.33
CA ILE A 540 -17.84 5.20 9.00
C ILE A 540 -17.20 6.57 8.75
N VAL A 541 -17.60 7.26 7.66
CA VAL A 541 -17.22 8.65 7.37
C VAL A 541 -18.46 9.44 7.01
N THR A 542 -18.58 10.66 7.52
CA THR A 542 -19.62 11.62 7.20
C THR A 542 -19.02 13.02 7.14
N GLY A 543 -19.18 13.71 5.99
CA GLY A 543 -18.64 15.07 5.81
C GLY A 543 -17.12 15.14 5.95
N GLY A 544 -16.40 14.10 5.57
CA GLY A 544 -14.93 14.01 5.67
C GLY A 544 -14.40 13.61 7.06
N GLU A 545 -15.27 13.33 8.04
CA GLU A 545 -14.88 12.96 9.41
C GLU A 545 -15.29 11.52 9.75
N LEU A 546 -14.46 10.83 10.55
CA LEU A 546 -14.77 9.49 11.06
C LEU A 546 -15.90 9.53 12.09
N THR A 547 -16.86 8.62 11.97
CA THR A 547 -17.97 8.47 12.93
C THR A 547 -17.59 7.71 14.21
N GLY A 548 -16.48 6.98 14.19
CA GLY A 548 -16.06 6.05 15.25
C GLY A 548 -16.75 4.68 15.20
N SER A 549 -17.65 4.43 14.24
CA SER A 549 -18.29 3.13 14.03
C SER A 549 -17.27 2.07 13.54
N ARG A 550 -17.50 0.80 13.93
CA ARG A 550 -16.59 -0.31 13.59
C ARG A 550 -17.36 -1.50 13.01
N PRO A 551 -18.00 -1.33 11.84
CA PRO A 551 -18.81 -2.38 11.22
C PRO A 551 -17.99 -3.33 10.33
N GLY A 552 -16.67 -3.14 10.23
CA GLY A 552 -15.82 -3.88 9.32
C GLY A 552 -15.84 -5.39 9.56
N THR A 553 -15.76 -6.14 8.47
CA THR A 553 -15.64 -7.60 8.49
C THR A 553 -14.18 -7.99 8.37
N LEU A 554 -13.72 -8.89 9.23
CA LEU A 554 -12.44 -9.58 9.01
C LEU A 554 -12.64 -10.67 7.96
N LEU A 555 -12.12 -10.44 6.75
CA LEU A 555 -12.30 -11.34 5.60
C LEU A 555 -11.46 -12.60 5.77
N ARG A 556 -12.10 -13.75 5.52
CA ARG A 556 -11.47 -15.08 5.63
C ARG A 556 -11.52 -15.83 4.31
N SER A 557 -10.42 -16.48 3.95
CA SER A 557 -10.35 -17.31 2.74
C SER A 557 -11.40 -18.42 2.74
N GLY A 558 -12.00 -18.68 1.59
CA GLY A 558 -13.04 -19.71 1.42
C GLY A 558 -14.41 -19.35 2.01
N GLN A 559 -14.49 -18.42 2.94
CA GLN A 559 -15.73 -17.88 3.51
C GLN A 559 -16.16 -16.60 2.77
N ASP A 560 -15.31 -15.57 2.80
CA ASP A 560 -15.56 -14.24 2.20
C ASP A 560 -14.94 -14.10 0.82
N THR A 561 -14.11 -15.07 0.42
CA THR A 561 -13.49 -15.14 -0.89
C THR A 561 -13.78 -16.48 -1.57
N GLU A 562 -13.74 -16.49 -2.89
CA GLU A 562 -13.81 -17.70 -3.72
C GLU A 562 -12.49 -17.91 -4.48
N THR A 563 -12.25 -19.15 -4.89
CA THR A 563 -11.06 -19.47 -5.67
C THR A 563 -11.14 -18.85 -7.06
N VAL A 564 -10.16 -18.01 -7.38
CA VAL A 564 -10.00 -17.45 -8.71
C VAL A 564 -9.16 -18.41 -9.56
N GLU A 565 -9.75 -18.90 -10.65
CA GLU A 565 -9.10 -19.84 -11.55
C GLU A 565 -7.99 -19.18 -12.36
N VAL A 566 -6.86 -19.89 -12.56
CA VAL A 566 -5.74 -19.43 -13.43
C VAL A 566 -6.00 -19.68 -14.89
N ALA A 567 -6.76 -20.73 -15.21
CA ALA A 567 -7.14 -21.09 -16.58
C ALA A 567 -8.60 -20.70 -16.83
N GLY A 568 -8.88 -19.63 -17.56
CA GLY A 568 -10.25 -19.40 -18.02
C GLY A 568 -10.71 -17.97 -18.23
N VAL A 569 -9.90 -16.95 -18.05
CA VAL A 569 -10.30 -15.62 -18.53
C VAL A 569 -10.05 -15.54 -20.02
N ARG A 570 -10.96 -16.10 -20.82
CA ARG A 570 -11.16 -15.63 -22.18
C ARG A 570 -11.74 -14.23 -22.04
N THR A 571 -10.93 -13.24 -22.37
CA THR A 571 -11.39 -11.86 -22.59
C THR A 571 -12.52 -11.90 -23.62
N GLY A 572 -13.76 -11.67 -23.18
CA GLY A 572 -14.88 -11.32 -24.01
C GLY A 572 -15.00 -9.80 -24.04
#